data_30f902c29606d781bb7c07a75e78c5e4
#
_entry.id   30f902c29606d781bb7c07a75e78c5e4
#
_cell.length_a   1.000
_cell.length_b   1.000
_cell.length_c   1.000
_cell.angle_alpha   90.00
_cell.angle_beta   90.00
_cell.angle_gamma   90.00
#
_symmetry.space_group_name_H-M   'P 1'
#
loop_
_entity.id
_entity.type
_entity.pdbx_description
1 polymer ?
#
loop_
_entity_poly.entity_id
_entity_poly.type
_entity_poly.pdbx_seq_one_letter_code
_entity_poly.pdbx_strand_id
1 'polypeptide(L)' 'MNLSYLNSKIDEIQIPITVIAEKMGISRQSLYLKMDGQREFKASEIEKICDILRLNETERSLIFFADVVDKNDN' A
#
# COMPACT_ATOMS: atom_id res chain seq x y z
N MET A 1 -9.94 -1.10 -0.99
CA MET A 1 -8.49 -0.99 -1.28
C MET A 1 -8.14 -1.81 -2.51
N ASN A 2 -7.38 -1.24 -3.41
CA ASN A 2 -6.99 -1.95 -4.64
C ASN A 2 -5.60 -2.56 -4.49
N LEU A 3 -5.55 -3.77 -3.97
CA LEU A 3 -4.28 -4.46 -3.70
C LEU A 3 -3.57 -4.88 -4.98
N SER A 4 -4.30 -5.19 -6.04
CA SER A 4 -3.69 -5.50 -7.34
C SER A 4 -2.83 -4.34 -7.83
N TYR A 5 -3.36 -3.14 -7.76
CA TYR A 5 -2.64 -1.95 -8.19
C TYR A 5 -1.42 -1.72 -7.28
N LEU A 6 -1.62 -1.84 -5.97
CA LEU A 6 -0.54 -1.67 -5.00
C LEU A 6 0.60 -2.66 -5.30
N ASN A 7 0.27 -3.93 -5.50
CA ASN A 7 1.26 -4.96 -5.76
C ASN A 7 1.99 -4.72 -7.08
N SER A 8 1.29 -4.21 -8.09
CA SER A 8 1.93 -3.82 -9.36
C SER A 8 2.94 -2.70 -9.15
N LYS A 9 2.61 -1.72 -8.31
CA LYS A 9 3.52 -0.62 -8.01
C LYS A 9 4.76 -1.10 -7.27
N ILE A 10 4.59 -2.05 -6.35
CA ILE A 10 5.70 -2.64 -5.62
C ILE A 10 6.63 -3.38 -6.58
N ASP A 11 6.05 -4.13 -7.52
CA ASP A 11 6.85 -4.82 -8.54
C ASP A 11 7.62 -3.85 -9.44
N GLU A 12 6.99 -2.76 -9.84
CA GLU A 12 7.61 -1.77 -10.72
C GLU A 12 8.82 -1.12 -10.09
N ILE A 13 8.77 -0.83 -8.79
CA ILE A 13 9.84 -0.08 -8.13
C ILE A 13 11.10 -0.91 -7.95
N GLN A 14 10.96 -2.24 -7.99
CA GLN A 14 12.09 -3.18 -7.87
C GLN A 14 12.94 -3.01 -6.61
N ILE A 15 12.34 -2.46 -5.56
CA ILE A 15 12.95 -2.45 -4.23
C ILE A 15 12.59 -3.77 -3.55
N PRO A 16 13.57 -4.49 -2.98
CA PRO A 16 13.27 -5.75 -2.29
C PRO A 16 12.22 -5.58 -1.20
N ILE A 17 11.33 -6.56 -1.06
CA ILE A 17 10.28 -6.54 -0.03
C ILE A 17 10.86 -6.36 1.36
N THR A 18 12.01 -6.98 1.64
CA THR A 18 12.66 -6.84 2.94
C THR A 18 13.01 -5.38 3.23
N VAL A 19 13.45 -4.65 2.22
CA VAL A 19 13.81 -3.24 2.37
C VAL A 19 12.56 -2.39 2.59
N ILE A 20 11.49 -2.68 1.85
CA ILE A 20 10.22 -1.95 2.02
C ILE A 20 9.69 -2.15 3.43
N ALA A 21 9.66 -3.40 3.89
CA ALA A 21 9.19 -3.72 5.25
C ALA A 21 10.02 -3.02 6.31
N GLU A 22 11.34 -3.03 6.14
CA GLU A 22 12.25 -2.37 7.07
C GLU A 22 11.97 -0.86 7.14
N LYS A 23 11.79 -0.23 5.99
CA LYS A 23 11.47 1.20 5.93
C LYS A 23 10.12 1.51 6.57
N MET A 24 9.19 0.58 6.51
CA MET A 24 7.87 0.72 7.13
C MET A 24 7.88 0.40 8.62
N GLY A 25 8.95 -0.18 9.12
CA GLY A 25 9.05 -0.59 10.53
C GLY A 25 8.24 -1.83 10.86
N ILE A 26 8.01 -2.71 9.89
CA ILE A 26 7.27 -3.95 10.10
C ILE A 26 8.08 -5.12 9.57
N SER A 27 7.68 -6.34 9.96
CA SER A 27 8.34 -7.53 9.45
C SER A 27 7.94 -7.80 8.00
N ARG A 28 8.78 -8.55 7.28
CA ARG A 28 8.48 -8.97 5.92
C ARG A 28 7.17 -9.77 5.88
N GLN A 29 6.99 -10.67 6.84
CA GLN A 29 5.77 -11.47 6.92
C GLN A 29 4.54 -10.60 7.10
N SER A 30 4.63 -9.59 7.96
CA SER A 30 3.54 -8.66 8.19
C SER A 30 3.18 -7.91 6.90
N LEU A 31 4.19 -7.49 6.15
CA LEU A 31 3.97 -6.81 4.87
C LEU A 31 3.25 -7.71 3.87
N TYR A 32 3.68 -8.98 3.75
CA TYR A 32 3.01 -9.93 2.86
C TYR A 32 1.55 -10.14 3.23
N LEU A 33 1.25 -10.23 4.53
CA LEU A 33 -0.13 -10.39 4.98
C LEU A 33 -0.99 -9.18 4.59
N LYS A 34 -0.42 -7.98 4.69
CA LYS A 34 -1.12 -6.76 4.29
C LYS A 34 -1.30 -6.68 2.78
N MET A 35 -0.29 -7.07 2.01
CA MET A 35 -0.36 -7.10 0.55
C MET A 35 -1.38 -8.12 0.05
N ASP A 36 -1.61 -9.17 0.82
CA ASP A 36 -2.55 -10.23 0.49
C ASP A 36 -3.97 -9.96 1.00
N GLY A 37 -4.17 -8.89 1.73
CA GLY A 37 -5.48 -8.51 2.25
C GLY A 37 -5.87 -9.20 3.55
N GLN A 38 -4.98 -9.97 4.16
CA GLN A 38 -5.27 -10.65 5.42
C GLN A 38 -5.15 -9.74 6.63
N ARG A 39 -4.45 -8.62 6.47
CA ARG A 39 -4.34 -7.58 7.48
C ARG A 39 -4.48 -6.22 6.82
N GLU A 40 -5.05 -5.28 7.54
CA GLU A 40 -5.20 -3.93 7.04
C GLU A 40 -3.93 -3.12 7.23
N PHE A 41 -3.68 -2.20 6.31
CA PHE A 41 -2.63 -1.20 6.50
C PHE A 41 -3.11 -0.16 7.51
N LYS A 42 -2.25 0.18 8.45
CA LYS A 42 -2.53 1.29 9.36
C LYS A 42 -2.29 2.62 8.64
N ALA A 43 -2.92 3.68 9.13
CA ALA A 43 -2.77 5.01 8.50
C ALA A 43 -1.31 5.42 8.36
N SER A 44 -0.51 5.20 9.40
CA SER A 44 0.92 5.54 9.36
C SER A 44 1.69 4.71 8.34
N GLU A 45 1.27 3.46 8.15
CA GLU A 45 1.89 2.58 7.17
C GLU A 45 1.54 2.99 5.74
N ILE A 46 0.30 3.43 5.53
CA ILE A 46 -0.13 3.93 4.22
C ILE A 46 0.73 5.13 3.81
N GLU A 47 0.97 6.05 4.71
CA GLU A 47 1.83 7.21 4.42
C GLU A 47 3.24 6.76 4.06
N LYS A 48 3.79 5.83 4.82
CA LYS A 48 5.15 5.35 4.57
C LYS A 48 5.27 4.64 3.22
N ILE A 49 4.32 3.76 2.90
CA ILE A 49 4.41 3.02 1.64
C ILE A 49 4.18 3.95 0.44
N CYS A 50 3.31 4.95 0.59
CA CYS A 50 3.11 5.93 -0.47
C CYS A 50 4.41 6.69 -0.76
N ASP A 51 5.16 7.05 0.29
CA ASP A 51 6.45 7.71 0.13
C ASP A 51 7.49 6.80 -0.51
N ILE A 52 7.56 5.55 -0.06
CA ILE A 52 8.51 4.58 -0.59
C ILE A 52 8.28 4.35 -2.08
N LEU A 53 7.02 4.18 -2.46
CA LEU A 53 6.63 3.93 -3.84
C LEU A 53 6.52 5.20 -4.68
N ARG A 54 6.66 6.36 -4.05
CA ARG A 54 6.54 7.68 -4.71
C ARG A 54 5.22 7.83 -5.45
N LEU A 55 4.13 7.44 -4.78
CA LEU A 55 2.80 7.55 -5.35
C LEU A 55 2.34 8.99 -5.36
N ASN A 56 1.72 9.41 -6.48
CA ASN A 56 1.05 10.71 -6.51
C ASN A 56 -0.34 10.58 -5.85
N GLU A 57 -1.05 11.69 -5.70
CA GLU A 57 -2.35 11.69 -5.03
C GLU A 57 -3.37 10.81 -5.73
N THR A 58 -3.36 10.82 -7.06
CA THR A 58 -4.28 10.00 -7.84
C THR A 58 -4.04 8.52 -7.57
N GLU A 59 -2.80 8.09 -7.61
CA GLU A 59 -2.44 6.69 -7.35
C GLU A 59 -2.78 6.29 -5.92
N ARG A 60 -2.47 7.16 -4.97
CA ARG A 60 -2.79 6.92 -3.56
C ARG A 60 -4.29 6.73 -3.37
N SER A 61 -5.10 7.60 -3.98
CA SER A 61 -6.56 7.50 -3.89
C SER A 61 -7.08 6.22 -4.54
N LEU A 62 -6.56 5.86 -5.70
CA LEU A 62 -6.99 4.66 -6.41
C LEU A 62 -6.68 3.39 -5.62
N ILE A 63 -5.57 3.37 -4.92
CA ILE A 63 -5.16 2.19 -4.15
C ILE A 63 -5.90 2.12 -2.81
N PHE A 64 -5.85 3.20 -2.03
CA PHE A 64 -6.24 3.13 -0.62
C PHE A 64 -7.62 3.70 -0.31
N PHE A 65 -8.13 4.59 -1.14
CA PHE A 65 -9.36 5.32 -0.82
C PHE A 65 -10.47 5.12 -1.84
N ALA A 66 -10.33 4.18 -2.76
CA ALA A 66 -11.38 3.91 -3.76
C ALA A 66 -12.70 3.53 -3.11
N ASP A 67 -12.65 2.70 -2.07
CA ASP A 67 -13.85 2.26 -1.37
C ASP A 67 -14.53 3.41 -0.64
N VAL A 68 -13.74 4.32 -0.11
CA VAL A 68 -14.26 5.49 0.59
C VAL A 68 -14.97 6.41 -0.38
N VAL A 69 -14.39 6.61 -1.57
CA VAL A 69 -15.00 7.41 -2.63
C VAL A 69 -16.33 6.81 -3.06
N ASP A 70 -16.35 5.48 -3.26
CA ASP A 70 -17.57 4.78 -3.66
C ASP A 70 -18.68 4.95 -2.62
N LYS A 71 -18.35 4.90 -1.34
CA LYS A 71 -19.32 5.09 -0.28
C LYS A 71 -19.87 6.50 -0.26
N ASN A 72 -19.06 7.48 -0.59
CA ASN A 72 -19.47 8.87 -0.58
C ASN A 72 -20.40 9.22 -1.74
N ASP A 73 -20.33 8.46 -2.81
CA ASP A 73 -21.17 8.66 -3.98
C ASP A 73 -22.62 8.20 -3.75
N ASN A 74 -22.83 7.47 -2.70
CA ASN A 74 -24.17 7.00 -2.35
C ASN A 74 -24.85 7.96 -1.38
#